data_0d1f10479c9357b2ae24f51fa44d2c5f
#
_entry.id   0d1f10479c9357b2ae24f51fa44d2c5f
#
_cell.length_a   1.000
_cell.length_b   1.000
_cell.length_c   1.000
_cell.angle_alpha   90.00
_cell.angle_beta   90.00
_cell.angle_gamma   90.00
#
_symmetry.space_group_name_H-M   'P 1'
#
loop_
_entity.id
_entity.type
_entity.pdbx_description
1 polymer ?
#
loop_
_entity_poly.entity_id
_entity_poly.type
_entity_poly.pdbx_seq_one_letter_code
_entity_poly.pdbx_strand_id
1 'polypeptide(L)'
;PPLCGTDWMPYARNFEETASRGRRAFDGSRISLNSFAQTPATAWGRSSPQQIGRRAMISLTDTPSASLYGLQSARLSRAGDNTPNRKFIAPDSNGLAAGLAAMVPSNVAGVLEPGLAAGNNNAYPLTSLTYAAIAPLSLDSKARGEYAAFLEYAAGAGQVSGSRLGQLPVGFEPLTADLEAQTAAAARTVRDLQPPTPAPAPTAAPAPIPPTPPPTSASCRASPTENDR
;
A
#
# COMPACT_ATOMS: atom_id res chain seq x y z
N PRO A 1 -2.30 -24.14 18.84
CA PRO A 1 -2.75 -23.85 17.48
C PRO A 1 -1.54 -23.89 16.55
N PRO A 2 -1.68 -24.40 15.31
CA PRO A 2 -0.59 -24.34 14.35
C PRO A 2 -0.24 -22.88 14.10
N LEU A 3 1.05 -22.53 14.22
CA LEU A 3 1.54 -21.20 13.90
C LEU A 3 1.40 -20.98 12.39
N CYS A 4 0.74 -19.90 11.99
CA CYS A 4 0.71 -19.50 10.60
C CYS A 4 2.10 -19.02 10.18
N GLY A 5 2.52 -19.27 8.93
CA GLY A 5 3.81 -18.81 8.41
C GLY A 5 4.01 -17.28 8.55
N THR A 6 2.92 -16.53 8.56
CA THR A 6 2.92 -15.08 8.79
C THR A 6 3.24 -14.69 10.24
N ASP A 7 3.03 -15.59 11.21
CA ASP A 7 3.35 -15.34 12.63
C ASP A 7 4.86 -15.37 12.89
N TRP A 8 5.61 -16.01 12.01
CA TRP A 8 7.07 -16.09 12.07
C TRP A 8 7.77 -14.90 11.43
N MET A 9 7.05 -14.15 10.62
CA MET A 9 7.55 -13.01 9.84
C MET A 9 6.89 -11.73 10.35
N PRO A 10 7.45 -11.05 11.36
CA PRO A 10 6.91 -9.79 11.83
C PRO A 10 6.99 -8.76 10.72
N TYR A 11 5.86 -8.21 10.36
CA TYR A 11 5.78 -7.19 9.34
C TYR A 11 6.46 -5.90 9.81
N ALA A 12 7.28 -5.34 8.94
CA ALA A 12 7.71 -3.96 9.05
C ALA A 12 6.61 -3.04 8.52
N ARG A 13 6.54 -1.80 9.00
CA ARG A 13 5.53 -0.84 8.57
C ARG A 13 5.82 -0.26 7.18
N ASN A 14 7.09 -0.26 6.79
CA ASN A 14 7.57 0.25 5.52
C ASN A 14 8.90 -0.41 5.13
N PHE A 15 9.36 -0.15 3.92
CA PHE A 15 10.59 -0.70 3.37
C PHE A 15 11.85 -0.24 4.12
N GLU A 16 11.87 1.01 4.59
CA GLU A 16 12.98 1.54 5.36
C GLU A 16 13.16 0.79 6.69
N GLU A 17 12.07 0.53 7.42
CA GLU A 17 12.11 -0.29 8.64
C GLU A 17 12.62 -1.69 8.34
N THR A 18 12.22 -2.29 7.23
CA THR A 18 12.69 -3.61 6.80
C THR A 18 14.18 -3.60 6.52
N ALA A 19 14.69 -2.60 5.81
CA ALA A 19 16.11 -2.43 5.55
C ALA A 19 16.92 -2.25 6.86
N SER A 20 16.41 -1.42 7.76
CA SER A 20 17.00 -1.20 9.10
C SER A 20 17.08 -2.50 9.91
N ARG A 21 16.03 -3.32 9.88
CA ARG A 21 16.00 -4.65 10.53
C ARG A 21 17.01 -5.60 9.88
N GLY A 22 17.08 -5.64 8.55
CA GLY A 22 18.06 -6.40 7.79
C GLY A 22 19.49 -6.03 8.19
N ARG A 23 19.80 -4.73 8.25
CA ARG A 23 21.11 -4.22 8.65
C ARG A 23 21.51 -4.64 10.05
N ARG A 24 20.58 -4.66 10.98
CA ARG A 24 20.80 -5.07 12.36
C ARG A 24 20.77 -6.58 12.57
N ALA A 25 20.34 -7.33 11.55
CA ALA A 25 20.05 -8.77 11.63
C ALA A 25 19.12 -9.11 12.80
N PHE A 26 18.04 -8.31 12.92
CA PHE A 26 17.05 -8.42 13.97
C PHE A 26 15.66 -8.16 13.41
N ASP A 27 14.88 -9.20 13.20
CA ASP A 27 13.55 -9.14 12.64
C ASP A 27 12.46 -8.76 13.67
N GLY A 28 12.78 -8.87 14.98
CA GLY A 28 11.84 -8.61 16.04
C GLY A 28 10.84 -9.74 16.27
N SER A 29 11.07 -10.91 15.68
CA SER A 29 10.21 -12.08 15.87
C SER A 29 10.14 -12.51 17.34
N ARG A 30 9.02 -13.13 17.73
CA ARG A 30 8.80 -13.69 19.07
C ARG A 30 8.94 -15.21 19.02
N ILE A 31 10.16 -15.68 18.86
CA ILE A 31 10.45 -17.11 18.74
C ILE A 31 11.09 -17.71 19.98
N SER A 32 11.43 -16.91 20.98
CA SER A 32 12.02 -17.38 22.23
C SER A 32 10.93 -17.73 23.23
N LEU A 33 10.76 -19.02 23.51
CA LEU A 33 9.82 -19.50 24.51
C LEU A 33 10.47 -19.42 25.90
N ASN A 34 9.86 -18.68 26.80
CA ASN A 34 10.16 -18.72 28.22
C ASN A 34 9.27 -19.74 28.93
N SER A 35 9.80 -20.90 29.21
CA SER A 35 9.07 -22.00 29.89
C SER A 35 8.64 -21.65 31.32
N PHE A 36 9.21 -20.62 31.92
CA PHE A 36 8.89 -20.15 33.26
C PHE A 36 7.92 -18.98 33.29
N ALA A 37 7.40 -18.56 32.13
CA ALA A 37 6.45 -17.47 32.06
C ALA A 37 5.13 -17.85 32.73
N GLN A 38 4.62 -16.95 33.56
CA GLN A 38 3.38 -17.19 34.33
C GLN A 38 2.11 -16.98 33.50
N THR A 39 2.21 -16.36 32.36
CA THR A 39 1.08 -16.12 31.45
C THR A 39 1.46 -16.43 30.01
N PRO A 40 0.51 -16.90 29.17
CA PRO A 40 0.75 -17.12 27.75
C PRO A 40 1.23 -15.87 27.00
N ALA A 41 0.79 -14.69 27.42
CA ALA A 41 1.17 -13.42 26.80
C ALA A 41 2.64 -13.08 27.00
N THR A 42 3.26 -13.54 28.10
CA THR A 42 4.68 -13.31 28.43
C THR A 42 5.57 -14.52 28.09
N ALA A 43 4.96 -15.62 27.64
CA ALA A 43 5.68 -16.85 27.31
C ALA A 43 6.61 -16.69 26.09
N TRP A 44 6.25 -15.81 25.16
CA TRP A 44 7.01 -15.60 23.95
C TRP A 44 7.78 -14.28 23.99
N GLY A 45 9.09 -14.39 24.04
CA GLY A 45 10.03 -13.27 23.98
C GLY A 45 10.49 -12.98 22.57
N ARG A 46 10.97 -11.76 22.33
CA ARG A 46 11.65 -11.41 21.08
C ARG A 46 13.00 -12.07 21.02
N SER A 47 13.37 -12.54 19.82
CA SER A 47 14.74 -13.00 19.56
C SER A 47 15.72 -11.83 19.74
N SER A 48 16.94 -12.16 20.16
CA SER A 48 18.03 -11.18 20.16
C SER A 48 18.55 -10.95 18.74
N PRO A 49 19.15 -9.78 18.46
CA PRO A 49 19.88 -9.58 17.21
C PRO A 49 20.95 -10.68 17.02
N GLN A 50 21.13 -11.12 15.78
CA GLN A 50 22.16 -12.11 15.47
C GLN A 50 23.54 -11.56 15.80
N GLN A 51 24.40 -12.43 16.32
CA GLN A 51 25.75 -12.07 16.71
C GLN A 51 26.60 -11.57 15.53
N ILE A 52 27.46 -10.59 15.78
CA ILE A 52 28.41 -10.09 14.78
C ILE A 52 29.27 -11.24 14.28
N GLY A 53 29.45 -11.33 12.96
CA GLY A 53 30.19 -12.45 12.31
C GLY A 53 29.34 -13.67 12.00
N ARG A 54 28.11 -13.75 12.52
CA ARG A 54 27.13 -14.82 12.20
C ARG A 54 25.81 -14.30 11.63
N ARG A 55 25.81 -13.06 11.16
CA ARG A 55 24.60 -12.43 10.64
C ARG A 55 24.27 -12.99 9.28
N ALA A 56 23.09 -13.60 9.15
CA ALA A 56 22.51 -14.08 7.92
C ALA A 56 21.01 -13.74 7.94
N MET A 57 20.62 -12.70 7.20
CA MET A 57 19.24 -12.25 7.10
C MET A 57 18.95 -11.81 5.68
N ILE A 58 17.79 -12.22 5.19
CA ILE A 58 17.23 -11.77 3.92
C ILE A 58 16.03 -10.90 4.27
N SER A 59 15.94 -9.72 3.65
CA SER A 59 14.81 -8.82 3.80
C SER A 59 14.33 -8.36 2.43
N LEU A 60 13.02 -8.09 2.33
CA LEU A 60 12.42 -7.47 1.16
C LEU A 60 12.27 -5.97 1.43
N THR A 61 12.95 -5.15 0.64
CA THR A 61 12.94 -3.69 0.76
C THR A 61 13.08 -3.04 -0.60
N ASP A 62 12.90 -1.74 -0.68
CA ASP A 62 13.19 -0.99 -1.90
C ASP A 62 14.69 -0.69 -2.06
N THR A 63 15.08 -0.37 -3.28
CA THR A 63 16.49 -0.07 -3.62
C THR A 63 17.05 1.15 -2.90
N PRO A 64 16.31 2.25 -2.70
CA PRO A 64 16.79 3.38 -1.90
C PRO A 64 17.07 3.02 -0.45
N SER A 65 16.15 2.31 0.19
CA SER A 65 16.35 1.87 1.59
C SER A 65 17.50 0.88 1.71
N ALA A 66 17.65 -0.04 0.75
CA ALA A 66 18.80 -0.94 0.73
C ALA A 66 20.11 -0.16 0.65
N SER A 67 20.19 0.86 -0.23
CA SER A 67 21.34 1.74 -0.39
C SER A 67 21.62 2.55 0.88
N LEU A 68 20.60 3.17 1.47
CA LEU A 68 20.70 3.97 2.69
C LEU A 68 21.33 3.18 3.86
N TYR A 69 20.94 1.92 4.00
CA TYR A 69 21.44 1.05 5.07
C TYR A 69 22.67 0.22 4.65
N GLY A 70 23.24 0.44 3.47
CA GLY A 70 24.40 -0.27 2.96
C GLY A 70 24.19 -1.78 2.85
N LEU A 71 22.98 -2.19 2.43
CA LEU A 71 22.63 -3.58 2.16
C LEU A 71 22.98 -3.93 0.71
N GLN A 72 23.35 -5.19 0.52
CA GLN A 72 23.55 -5.73 -0.81
C GLN A 72 22.24 -6.27 -1.36
N SER A 73 21.93 -5.93 -2.61
CA SER A 73 20.75 -6.43 -3.30
C SER A 73 21.08 -7.71 -4.06
N ALA A 74 20.20 -8.70 -3.94
CA ALA A 74 20.35 -9.96 -4.64
C ALA A 74 20.01 -9.80 -6.13
N ARG A 75 20.78 -10.47 -6.98
CA ARG A 75 20.39 -10.73 -8.37
C ARG A 75 19.36 -11.85 -8.37
N LEU A 76 18.28 -11.68 -9.11
CA LEU A 76 17.18 -12.64 -9.16
C LEU A 76 16.94 -13.16 -10.58
N SER A 77 16.51 -14.40 -10.67
CA SER A 77 15.96 -14.98 -11.89
C SER A 77 14.47 -15.24 -11.71
N ARG A 78 13.72 -15.32 -12.81
CA ARG A 78 12.30 -15.65 -12.72
C ARG A 78 12.07 -17.09 -12.29
N ALA A 79 10.95 -17.35 -11.59
CA ALA A 79 10.63 -18.66 -11.05
C ALA A 79 10.50 -19.75 -12.13
N GLY A 80 10.03 -19.40 -13.32
CA GLY A 80 9.86 -20.32 -14.45
C GLY A 80 11.11 -20.54 -15.30
N ASP A 81 12.22 -19.85 -15.00
CA ASP A 81 13.44 -19.93 -15.80
C ASP A 81 14.33 -21.09 -15.32
N ASN A 82 14.01 -22.31 -15.79
CA ASN A 82 14.72 -23.54 -15.44
C ASN A 82 15.75 -23.99 -16.49
N THR A 83 16.10 -23.11 -17.42
CA THR A 83 17.03 -23.43 -18.49
C THR A 83 18.49 -23.41 -18.01
N PRO A 84 19.41 -24.10 -18.67
CA PRO A 84 20.86 -24.00 -18.41
C PRO A 84 21.40 -22.57 -18.53
N ASN A 85 20.70 -21.72 -19.30
CA ASN A 85 21.04 -20.33 -19.54
C ASN A 85 20.30 -19.35 -18.62
N ARG A 86 19.87 -19.79 -17.45
CA ARG A 86 19.22 -18.94 -16.42
C ARG A 86 20.06 -17.70 -16.15
N LYS A 87 19.45 -16.54 -16.30
CA LYS A 87 20.08 -15.25 -15.99
C LYS A 87 19.62 -14.75 -14.63
N PHE A 88 20.58 -14.24 -13.85
CA PHE A 88 20.34 -13.54 -12.60
C PHE A 88 20.54 -12.03 -12.84
N ILE A 89 19.45 -11.29 -12.80
CA ILE A 89 19.38 -9.88 -13.11
C ILE A 89 19.49 -9.06 -11.82
N ALA A 90 20.27 -7.97 -11.85
CA ALA A 90 20.38 -7.03 -10.75
C ALA A 90 19.23 -6.00 -10.79
N PRO A 91 18.89 -5.39 -9.63
CA PRO A 91 17.96 -4.26 -9.57
C PRO A 91 18.69 -2.95 -9.92
N ASP A 92 19.32 -2.93 -11.08
CA ASP A 92 19.96 -1.74 -11.67
C ASP A 92 19.05 -1.12 -12.74
N SER A 93 19.42 0.05 -13.27
CA SER A 93 18.62 0.78 -14.26
C SER A 93 18.22 -0.08 -15.46
N ASN A 94 19.12 -0.95 -15.95
CA ASN A 94 18.81 -1.83 -17.07
C ASN A 94 17.80 -2.91 -16.69
N GLY A 95 17.98 -3.54 -15.52
CA GLY A 95 17.07 -4.56 -15.00
C GLY A 95 15.68 -4.00 -14.69
N LEU A 96 15.61 -2.79 -14.11
CA LEU A 96 14.37 -2.10 -13.80
C LEU A 96 13.66 -1.60 -15.07
N ALA A 97 14.37 -1.01 -16.02
CA ALA A 97 13.79 -0.60 -17.31
C ALA A 97 13.22 -1.79 -18.09
N ALA A 98 13.97 -2.91 -18.14
CA ALA A 98 13.47 -4.13 -18.75
C ALA A 98 12.29 -4.73 -17.97
N GLY A 99 12.27 -4.58 -16.64
CA GLY A 99 11.16 -4.96 -15.79
C GLY A 99 9.90 -4.16 -16.08
N LEU A 100 10.02 -2.85 -16.20
CA LEU A 100 8.92 -1.97 -16.59
C LEU A 100 8.37 -2.32 -17.98
N ALA A 101 9.26 -2.53 -18.96
CA ALA A 101 8.84 -2.92 -20.31
C ALA A 101 8.15 -4.30 -20.38
N ALA A 102 8.34 -5.12 -19.37
CA ALA A 102 7.69 -6.44 -19.25
C ALA A 102 6.37 -6.41 -18.45
N MET A 103 5.97 -5.27 -17.91
CA MET A 103 4.68 -5.13 -17.21
C MET A 103 3.52 -5.22 -18.20
N VAL A 104 2.40 -5.67 -17.70
CA VAL A 104 1.14 -5.82 -18.46
C VAL A 104 0.04 -4.96 -17.84
N PRO A 105 -0.94 -4.51 -18.63
CA PRO A 105 -2.10 -3.82 -18.08
C PRO A 105 -2.84 -4.69 -17.07
N SER A 106 -3.20 -4.09 -15.92
CA SER A 106 -4.06 -4.74 -14.93
C SER A 106 -5.55 -4.57 -15.29
N ASN A 107 -6.43 -5.09 -14.44
CA ASN A 107 -7.87 -4.86 -14.55
C ASN A 107 -8.29 -3.41 -14.21
N VAL A 108 -7.38 -2.59 -13.72
CA VAL A 108 -7.61 -1.17 -13.45
C VAL A 108 -6.98 -0.34 -14.56
N ALA A 109 -7.78 0.48 -15.21
CA ALA A 109 -7.31 1.32 -16.32
C ALA A 109 -6.13 2.22 -15.89
N GLY A 110 -5.05 2.20 -16.69
CA GLY A 110 -3.84 2.98 -16.42
C GLY A 110 -2.90 2.38 -15.38
N VAL A 111 -3.22 1.22 -14.81
CA VAL A 111 -2.34 0.50 -13.87
C VAL A 111 -1.69 -0.68 -14.58
N LEU A 112 -0.37 -0.78 -14.44
CA LEU A 112 0.44 -1.90 -14.91
C LEU A 112 0.76 -2.82 -13.73
N GLU A 113 0.86 -4.11 -14.01
CA GLU A 113 1.26 -5.13 -13.03
C GLU A 113 2.41 -5.99 -13.58
N PRO A 114 3.17 -6.66 -12.72
CA PRO A 114 4.26 -7.52 -13.17
C PRO A 114 3.76 -8.63 -14.10
N GLY A 115 4.27 -8.68 -15.32
CA GLY A 115 3.97 -9.73 -16.29
C GLY A 115 4.75 -10.99 -15.97
N LEU A 116 4.20 -11.88 -15.14
CA LEU A 116 4.88 -13.13 -14.73
C LEU A 116 5.23 -14.04 -15.91
N ALA A 117 4.45 -13.98 -16.99
CA ALA A 117 4.65 -14.75 -18.21
C ALA A 117 5.50 -14.02 -19.26
N ALA A 118 5.84 -12.77 -19.05
CA ALA A 118 6.57 -12.00 -20.05
C ALA A 118 7.99 -12.54 -20.26
N GLY A 119 8.31 -12.89 -21.50
CA GLY A 119 9.53 -13.56 -21.90
C GLY A 119 10.81 -12.71 -21.84
N ASN A 120 10.86 -11.61 -21.08
CA ASN A 120 12.04 -10.76 -21.00
C ASN A 120 13.03 -11.27 -19.96
N ASN A 121 14.07 -11.97 -20.44
CA ASN A 121 15.13 -12.54 -19.58
C ASN A 121 16.09 -11.48 -18.99
N ASN A 122 15.91 -10.21 -19.30
CA ASN A 122 16.70 -9.12 -18.73
C ASN A 122 15.92 -8.31 -17.69
N ALA A 123 14.65 -8.62 -17.47
CA ALA A 123 13.78 -7.96 -16.51
C ALA A 123 14.12 -8.38 -15.07
N TYR A 124 14.28 -7.41 -14.17
CA TYR A 124 14.36 -7.71 -12.73
C TYR A 124 12.97 -8.13 -12.22
N PRO A 125 12.84 -9.32 -11.62
CA PRO A 125 11.52 -9.88 -11.31
C PRO A 125 10.67 -9.11 -10.32
N LEU A 126 11.29 -8.31 -9.44
CA LEU A 126 10.59 -7.53 -8.41
C LEU A 126 10.44 -6.04 -8.78
N THR A 127 10.55 -5.71 -10.07
CA THR A 127 10.27 -4.36 -10.54
C THR A 127 8.81 -4.01 -10.27
N SER A 128 8.57 -2.84 -9.67
CA SER A 128 7.23 -2.34 -9.38
C SER A 128 7.14 -0.85 -9.66
N LEU A 129 5.94 -0.38 -9.99
CA LEU A 129 5.61 1.04 -10.07
C LEU A 129 4.91 1.48 -8.79
N THR A 130 5.17 2.72 -8.38
CA THR A 130 4.41 3.36 -7.30
C THR A 130 3.30 4.20 -7.91
N TYR A 131 2.08 4.01 -7.45
CA TYR A 131 0.89 4.71 -7.91
C TYR A 131 0.35 5.65 -6.85
N ALA A 132 -0.08 6.84 -7.26
CA ALA A 132 -0.90 7.71 -6.44
C ALA A 132 -2.38 7.38 -6.66
N ALA A 133 -3.11 7.08 -5.58
CA ALA A 133 -4.55 6.86 -5.62
C ALA A 133 -5.26 8.08 -5.03
N ILE A 134 -6.12 8.72 -5.82
CA ILE A 134 -6.86 9.92 -5.42
C ILE A 134 -8.34 9.68 -5.70
N ALA A 135 -9.20 10.04 -4.74
CA ALA A 135 -10.66 10.02 -4.90
C ALA A 135 -11.16 11.46 -5.16
N PRO A 136 -11.07 11.98 -6.37
CA PRO A 136 -11.23 13.43 -6.64
C PRO A 136 -12.65 13.93 -6.40
N LEU A 137 -13.66 13.06 -6.46
CA LEU A 137 -15.06 13.43 -6.18
C LEU A 137 -15.33 13.73 -4.71
N SER A 138 -14.49 13.22 -3.79
CA SER A 138 -14.61 13.48 -2.35
C SER A 138 -13.85 14.74 -1.90
N LEU A 139 -13.14 15.40 -2.81
CA LEU A 139 -12.32 16.57 -2.53
C LEU A 139 -13.03 17.86 -3.00
N ASP A 140 -12.83 18.93 -2.26
CA ASP A 140 -13.19 20.27 -2.73
C ASP A 140 -12.24 20.74 -3.85
N SER A 141 -12.55 21.86 -4.49
CA SER A 141 -11.77 22.39 -5.62
C SER A 141 -10.35 22.80 -5.22
N LYS A 142 -10.16 23.31 -4.00
CA LYS A 142 -8.85 23.68 -3.48
C LYS A 142 -7.97 22.45 -3.29
N ALA A 143 -8.46 21.45 -2.60
CA ALA A 143 -7.73 20.19 -2.38
C ALA A 143 -7.40 19.49 -3.70
N ARG A 144 -8.33 19.47 -4.68
CA ARG A 144 -8.04 18.96 -6.03
C ARG A 144 -6.90 19.72 -6.70
N GLY A 145 -6.86 21.04 -6.58
CA GLY A 145 -5.75 21.86 -7.08
C GLY A 145 -4.41 21.52 -6.43
N GLU A 146 -4.39 21.31 -5.13
CA GLU A 146 -3.19 20.94 -4.38
C GLU A 146 -2.68 19.55 -4.74
N TYR A 147 -3.56 18.56 -4.86
CA TYR A 147 -3.19 17.21 -5.33
C TYR A 147 -2.71 17.21 -6.79
N ALA A 148 -3.34 17.99 -7.66
CA ALA A 148 -2.89 18.13 -9.04
C ALA A 148 -1.49 18.75 -9.12
N ALA A 149 -1.21 19.79 -8.34
CA ALA A 149 0.10 20.41 -8.26
C ALA A 149 1.17 19.42 -7.73
N PHE A 150 0.80 18.59 -6.75
CA PHE A 150 1.69 17.53 -6.26
C PHE A 150 2.00 16.50 -7.35
N LEU A 151 1.00 16.04 -8.11
CA LEU A 151 1.21 15.09 -9.20
C LEU A 151 2.09 15.69 -10.31
N GLU A 152 1.88 16.95 -10.68
CA GLU A 152 2.72 17.65 -11.66
C GLU A 152 4.17 17.77 -11.18
N TYR A 153 4.36 18.10 -9.91
CA TYR A 153 5.69 18.12 -9.31
C TYR A 153 6.33 16.72 -9.34
N ALA A 154 5.58 15.69 -8.91
CA ALA A 154 6.05 14.31 -8.86
C ALA A 154 6.41 13.76 -10.24
N ALA A 155 5.69 14.17 -11.31
CA ALA A 155 5.99 13.77 -12.67
C ALA A 155 7.05 14.62 -13.38
N GLY A 156 7.49 15.70 -12.78
CA GLY A 156 8.44 16.65 -13.38
C GLY A 156 9.65 16.91 -12.49
N ALA A 157 9.63 18.02 -11.76
CA ALA A 157 10.78 18.44 -10.94
C ALA A 157 11.17 17.42 -9.86
N GLY A 158 10.22 16.64 -9.36
CA GLY A 158 10.44 15.57 -8.39
C GLY A 158 11.19 14.35 -8.94
N GLN A 159 11.35 14.22 -10.26
CA GLN A 159 12.06 13.11 -10.89
C GLN A 159 13.60 13.28 -10.91
N VAL A 160 14.10 14.42 -10.42
CA VAL A 160 15.55 14.64 -10.33
C VAL A 160 16.10 13.84 -9.16
N SER A 161 16.94 12.84 -9.46
CA SER A 161 17.58 12.01 -8.43
C SER A 161 18.49 12.81 -7.53
N GLY A 162 18.41 12.57 -6.21
CA GLY A 162 19.28 13.23 -5.26
C GLY A 162 18.92 12.93 -3.80
N SER A 163 19.62 13.60 -2.89
CA SER A 163 19.45 13.43 -1.44
C SER A 163 18.76 14.62 -0.76
N ARG A 164 18.36 15.65 -1.52
CA ARG A 164 17.67 16.81 -0.97
C ARG A 164 16.17 16.54 -0.87
N LEU A 165 15.53 17.27 0.03
CA LEU A 165 14.07 17.20 0.16
C LEU A 165 13.39 17.55 -1.18
N GLY A 166 12.44 16.73 -1.57
CA GLY A 166 11.71 16.85 -2.83
C GLY A 166 12.37 16.18 -4.03
N GLN A 167 13.61 15.73 -3.94
CA GLN A 167 14.24 14.95 -5.01
C GLN A 167 13.85 13.47 -4.95
N LEU A 168 13.96 12.79 -6.08
CA LEU A 168 13.79 11.33 -6.15
C LEU A 168 14.95 10.65 -5.41
N PRO A 169 14.69 9.86 -4.37
CA PRO A 169 15.76 9.21 -3.62
C PRO A 169 16.64 8.33 -4.52
N VAL A 170 17.95 8.38 -4.29
CA VAL A 170 18.92 7.58 -5.05
C VAL A 170 18.58 6.10 -4.93
N GLY A 171 18.44 5.42 -6.06
CA GLY A 171 18.02 4.01 -6.14
C GLY A 171 16.62 3.80 -6.70
N PHE A 172 15.79 4.86 -6.78
CA PHE A 172 14.63 4.87 -7.67
C PHE A 172 15.05 5.28 -9.07
N GLU A 173 14.39 4.71 -10.07
CA GLU A 173 14.52 5.12 -11.46
C GLU A 173 13.49 6.21 -11.76
N PRO A 174 13.88 7.28 -12.48
CA PRO A 174 12.94 8.27 -12.98
C PRO A 174 11.87 7.64 -13.86
N LEU A 175 10.71 8.26 -13.91
CA LEU A 175 9.63 7.86 -14.81
C LEU A 175 10.08 7.98 -16.27
N THR A 176 9.52 7.13 -17.12
CA THR A 176 9.64 7.32 -18.57
C THR A 176 8.78 8.50 -19.03
N ALA A 177 9.11 9.10 -20.17
CA ALA A 177 8.35 10.22 -20.74
C ALA A 177 6.85 9.90 -20.89
N ASP A 178 6.50 8.65 -21.20
CA ASP A 178 5.10 8.21 -21.33
C ASP A 178 4.39 8.22 -19.97
N LEU A 179 5.05 7.74 -18.89
CA LEU A 179 4.50 7.74 -17.55
C LEU A 179 4.42 9.15 -16.96
N GLU A 180 5.40 10.02 -17.28
CA GLU A 180 5.33 11.45 -16.93
C GLU A 180 4.13 12.11 -17.60
N ALA A 181 3.93 11.89 -18.89
CA ALA A 181 2.80 12.41 -19.65
C ALA A 181 1.46 11.89 -19.13
N GLN A 182 1.38 10.61 -18.79
CA GLN A 182 0.20 9.99 -18.18
C GLN A 182 -0.12 10.63 -16.83
N THR A 183 0.88 10.82 -15.97
CA THR A 183 0.72 11.43 -14.66
C THR A 183 0.28 12.90 -14.79
N ALA A 184 0.87 13.65 -15.72
CA ALA A 184 0.48 15.03 -15.99
C ALA A 184 -0.95 15.13 -16.55
N ALA A 185 -1.39 14.16 -17.36
CA ALA A 185 -2.78 14.09 -17.82
C ALA A 185 -3.75 13.79 -16.66
N ALA A 186 -3.39 12.88 -15.77
CA ALA A 186 -4.16 12.58 -14.56
C ALA A 186 -4.27 13.80 -13.64
N ALA A 187 -3.19 14.58 -13.48
CA ALA A 187 -3.19 15.81 -12.70
C ALA A 187 -4.21 16.83 -13.24
N ARG A 188 -4.23 17.02 -14.57
CA ARG A 188 -5.24 17.88 -15.22
C ARG A 188 -6.66 17.37 -14.96
N THR A 189 -6.89 16.08 -15.13
CA THR A 189 -8.19 15.46 -14.85
C THR A 189 -8.65 15.71 -13.41
N VAL A 190 -7.77 15.56 -12.43
CA VAL A 190 -8.07 15.82 -11.00
C VAL A 190 -8.42 17.29 -10.78
N ARG A 191 -7.67 18.23 -11.38
CA ARG A 191 -7.87 19.67 -11.24
C ARG A 191 -9.21 20.11 -11.84
N ASP A 192 -9.49 19.65 -13.06
CA ASP A 192 -10.57 20.17 -13.90
C ASP A 192 -11.90 19.43 -13.66
N LEU A 193 -11.90 18.42 -12.78
CA LEU A 193 -13.08 17.63 -12.48
C LEU A 193 -14.19 18.53 -11.90
N GLN A 194 -15.33 18.57 -12.60
CA GLN A 194 -16.54 19.19 -12.09
C GLN A 194 -17.33 18.16 -11.28
N PRO A 195 -17.71 18.46 -10.03
CA PRO A 195 -18.64 17.59 -9.30
C PRO A 195 -19.94 17.46 -10.13
N PRO A 196 -20.58 16.29 -10.12
CA PRO A 196 -21.87 16.15 -10.77
C PRO A 196 -22.83 17.20 -10.20
N THR A 197 -23.48 17.93 -11.06
CA THR A 197 -24.51 18.88 -10.65
C THR A 197 -25.54 18.12 -9.82
N PRO A 198 -25.85 18.58 -8.58
CA PRO A 198 -26.89 17.92 -7.79
C PRO A 198 -28.15 17.79 -8.63
N ALA A 199 -28.70 16.59 -8.72
CA ALA A 199 -29.98 16.40 -9.34
C ALA A 199 -30.98 17.37 -8.68
N PRO A 200 -31.84 18.07 -9.44
CA PRO A 200 -32.83 18.91 -8.83
C PRO A 200 -33.58 18.12 -7.77
N ALA A 201 -33.65 18.68 -6.57
CA ALA A 201 -34.33 18.02 -5.46
C ALA A 201 -35.73 17.61 -5.95
N PRO A 202 -36.19 16.39 -5.73
CA PRO A 202 -37.52 15.98 -6.11
C PRO A 202 -38.48 17.01 -5.50
N THR A 203 -39.27 17.65 -6.36
CA THR A 203 -40.32 18.60 -5.94
C THR A 203 -41.11 17.89 -4.85
N ALA A 204 -41.09 18.44 -3.65
CA ALA A 204 -41.77 17.84 -2.51
C ALA A 204 -43.21 17.53 -2.90
N ALA A 205 -43.61 16.28 -2.90
CA ALA A 205 -44.98 15.88 -3.04
C ALA A 205 -45.80 16.63 -1.98
N PRO A 206 -47.04 17.11 -2.31
CA PRO A 206 -47.88 17.75 -1.30
C PRO A 206 -47.96 16.88 -0.06
N ALA A 207 -47.75 17.49 1.09
CA ALA A 207 -47.80 16.77 2.37
C ALA A 207 -49.12 15.99 2.47
N PRO A 208 -49.11 14.72 2.88
CA PRO A 208 -50.34 13.98 3.11
C PRO A 208 -51.13 14.68 4.17
N ILE A 209 -52.45 14.86 3.89
CA ILE A 209 -53.42 15.43 4.82
C ILE A 209 -53.36 14.60 6.13
N PRO A 210 -53.22 15.23 7.31
CA PRO A 210 -53.15 14.48 8.56
C PRO A 210 -54.46 13.68 8.74
N PRO A 211 -54.37 12.42 9.17
CA PRO A 211 -55.53 11.61 9.44
C PRO A 211 -56.34 12.24 10.57
N THR A 212 -57.68 12.34 10.36
CA THR A 212 -58.65 12.76 11.39
C THR A 212 -58.51 11.89 12.63
N PRO A 213 -58.42 12.45 13.86
CA PRO A 213 -58.29 11.66 15.06
C PRO A 213 -59.52 10.76 15.27
N PRO A 214 -59.35 9.51 15.67
CA PRO A 214 -60.45 8.62 16.01
C PRO A 214 -61.18 9.11 17.27
N PRO A 215 -62.51 8.84 17.38
CA PRO A 215 -63.28 9.26 18.54
C PRO A 215 -62.79 8.61 19.83
N THR A 216 -62.69 9.42 20.84
CA THR A 216 -62.26 9.02 22.21
C THR A 216 -63.26 8.00 22.78
N SER A 217 -62.85 6.76 22.90
CA SER A 217 -63.61 5.78 23.69
C SER A 217 -62.99 5.61 25.06
N ALA A 218 -63.89 5.57 26.03
CA ALA A 218 -63.71 5.66 27.47
C ALA A 218 -62.82 4.58 28.07
N SER A 219 -62.10 5.04 29.06
CA SER A 219 -61.72 4.42 30.33
C SER A 219 -62.05 2.93 30.53
N CYS A 220 -61.03 2.13 30.80
CA CYS A 220 -61.11 1.00 31.72
C CYS A 220 -59.96 1.07 32.71
N ARG A 221 -60.32 1.25 33.92
CA ARG A 221 -59.58 1.16 35.19
C ARG A 221 -59.09 -0.26 35.35
N ALA A 222 -57.88 -0.49 35.67
CA ALA A 222 -57.42 -1.75 36.23
C ALA A 222 -56.71 -1.48 37.54
N SER A 223 -57.20 -2.17 38.58
CA SER A 223 -56.74 -2.17 39.96
C SER A 223 -55.47 -2.98 40.15
N PRO A 224 -54.73 -2.79 41.22
CA PRO A 224 -53.47 -3.45 41.51
C PRO A 224 -53.64 -4.75 42.28
N THR A 225 -52.76 -5.71 42.02
CA THR A 225 -52.42 -6.83 42.94
C THR A 225 -50.94 -7.00 42.84
N GLU A 226 -50.16 -6.69 43.80
CA GLU A 226 -49.81 -7.37 45.05
C GLU A 226 -49.09 -8.73 44.82
N ASN A 227 -47.89 -8.73 45.36
CA ASN A 227 -47.16 -9.76 46.10
C ASN A 227 -46.34 -10.85 45.45
N ASP A 228 -45.11 -10.82 45.91
CA ASP A 228 -44.31 -11.83 46.65
C ASP A 228 -43.61 -12.95 45.88
N ARG A 229 -42.40 -12.87 46.02
CA ARG A 229 -41.26 -13.65 46.59
C ARG A 229 -40.01 -13.54 45.80
#